data_52b9730150394bb8cc71c84ab08317eb
#
_entry.id   52b9730150394bb8cc71c84ab08317eb
#
_cell.length_a   1.000
_cell.length_b   1.000
_cell.length_c   1.000
_cell.angle_alpha   90.00
_cell.angle_beta   90.00
_cell.angle_gamma   90.00
#
_symmetry.space_group_name_H-M   'P 1'
#
loop_
_entity.id
_entity.type
_entity.pdbx_description
1 polymer ?
#
loop_
_entity_poly.entity_id
_entity_poly.type
_entity_poly.pdbx_seq_one_letter_code
_entity_poly.pdbx_strand_id
1 'polypeptide(L)'
;SSDLYVHKPGTAASVFSSITGLADVDNQKTASRNLRAIDQKIIFDQFDGYEKLYFLGGSANWANIRGVFQSNINDLKIYEEGSYVIEDRADVWGIDDYDLFKESDKVFRELHASNKPFVAYVQTATNHRPFSVPENKETFRPLTEKDIDEVTLKKSGFISLAQLNALRYLDFNVHVFLRRAKESGYYENTVFAFFGDHNTSMNKTEAFKKEF
;
A
#
# COMPACT_ATOMS: atom_id res chain seq x y z
N SER A 1 9.05 -17.94 3.26
CA SER A 1 9.47 -16.58 2.85
C SER A 1 9.46 -16.51 1.33
N SER A 2 8.90 -15.47 0.78
CA SER A 2 9.00 -15.20 -0.65
C SER A 2 10.16 -14.24 -0.87
N ASP A 3 11.09 -14.59 -1.75
CA ASP A 3 12.18 -13.72 -2.16
C ASP A 3 11.64 -12.73 -3.21
N LEU A 4 10.99 -11.67 -2.74
CA LEU A 4 10.52 -10.58 -3.60
C LEU A 4 11.53 -9.44 -3.56
N TYR A 5 12.16 -9.19 -4.70
CA TYR A 5 13.12 -8.09 -4.87
C TYR A 5 12.53 -6.99 -5.75
N VAL A 6 12.65 -5.75 -5.28
CA VAL A 6 12.35 -4.60 -6.12
C VAL A 6 13.56 -4.26 -6.98
N HIS A 7 13.34 -4.01 -8.26
CA HIS A 7 14.42 -3.71 -9.20
C HIS A 7 14.96 -2.27 -9.08
N LYS A 8 14.16 -1.36 -8.51
CA LYS A 8 14.51 0.05 -8.34
C LYS A 8 13.78 0.63 -7.13
N PRO A 9 14.44 1.44 -6.29
CA PRO A 9 13.78 2.09 -5.17
C PRO A 9 12.79 3.15 -5.65
N GLY A 10 11.64 3.22 -4.97
CA GLY A 10 10.62 4.24 -5.18
C GLY A 10 9.28 3.70 -5.68
N THR A 11 8.21 4.21 -5.09
CA THR A 11 6.83 3.76 -5.27
C THR A 11 6.38 3.78 -6.73
N ALA A 12 6.67 4.85 -7.48
CA ALA A 12 6.20 4.96 -8.87
C ALA A 12 6.77 3.86 -9.77
N ALA A 13 8.05 3.50 -9.61
CA ALA A 13 8.69 2.42 -10.36
C ALA A 13 8.10 1.07 -9.96
N SER A 14 7.88 0.85 -8.67
CA SER A 14 7.35 -0.40 -8.14
C SER A 14 5.88 -0.62 -8.48
N VAL A 15 5.06 0.43 -8.47
CA VAL A 15 3.68 0.37 -8.95
C VAL A 15 3.66 -0.05 -10.43
N PHE A 16 4.45 0.60 -11.27
CA PHE A 16 4.55 0.22 -12.69
C PHE A 16 4.95 -1.25 -12.85
N SER A 17 6.00 -1.68 -12.17
CA SER A 17 6.49 -3.06 -12.27
C SER A 17 5.51 -4.10 -11.73
N SER A 18 4.79 -3.79 -10.65
CA SER A 18 3.81 -4.71 -10.05
C SER A 18 2.62 -4.98 -10.97
N ILE A 19 2.21 -4.00 -11.77
CA ILE A 19 1.07 -4.16 -12.68
C ILE A 19 1.47 -4.68 -14.07
N THR A 20 2.69 -4.39 -14.54
CA THR A 20 3.16 -4.77 -15.88
C THR A 20 4.06 -6.00 -15.90
N GLY A 21 4.67 -6.36 -14.77
CA GLY A 21 5.75 -7.36 -14.72
C GLY A 21 7.06 -6.89 -15.38
N LEU A 22 7.18 -5.62 -15.77
CA LEU A 22 8.36 -5.06 -16.45
C LEU A 22 9.20 -4.25 -15.47
N ALA A 23 10.52 -4.37 -15.61
CA ALA A 23 11.45 -3.51 -14.88
C ALA A 23 11.42 -2.08 -15.45
N ASP A 24 11.41 -1.08 -14.56
CA ASP A 24 11.64 0.30 -14.96
C ASP A 24 13.14 0.53 -15.24
N VAL A 25 13.49 0.53 -16.50
CA VAL A 25 14.88 0.67 -16.96
C VAL A 25 15.28 2.10 -17.33
N ASP A 26 14.34 3.04 -17.30
CA ASP A 26 14.62 4.44 -17.61
C ASP A 26 15.18 5.16 -16.38
N ASN A 27 16.45 5.56 -16.44
CA ASN A 27 17.11 6.26 -15.33
C ASN A 27 16.78 7.76 -15.27
N GLN A 28 16.21 8.35 -16.31
CA GLN A 28 15.96 9.79 -16.40
C GLN A 28 14.56 10.20 -16.00
N LYS A 29 13.59 9.30 -16.21
CA LYS A 29 12.18 9.52 -15.83
C LYS A 29 11.63 8.26 -15.22
N THR A 30 10.77 8.41 -14.21
CA THR A 30 10.00 7.27 -13.71
C THR A 30 9.11 6.71 -14.82
N ALA A 31 8.89 5.39 -14.85
CA ALA A 31 8.03 4.77 -15.85
C ALA A 31 6.64 5.40 -15.90
N SER A 32 6.10 5.82 -14.76
CA SER A 32 4.80 6.51 -14.68
C SER A 32 4.74 7.86 -15.41
N ARG A 33 5.87 8.45 -15.76
CA ARG A 33 5.98 9.70 -16.52
C ARG A 33 6.54 9.50 -17.93
N ASN A 34 6.76 8.25 -18.34
CA ASN A 34 7.26 7.91 -19.65
C ASN A 34 6.07 7.67 -20.59
N LEU A 35 6.07 8.29 -21.75
CA LEU A 35 5.03 8.08 -22.78
C LEU A 35 4.94 6.63 -23.26
N ARG A 36 5.98 5.83 -23.08
CA ARG A 36 5.98 4.40 -23.37
C ARG A 36 5.26 3.54 -22.33
N ALA A 37 4.83 4.13 -21.21
CA ALA A 37 4.08 3.44 -20.17
C ALA A 37 2.58 3.29 -20.49
N ILE A 38 2.14 3.75 -21.65
CA ILE A 38 0.76 3.58 -22.12
C ILE A 38 0.64 2.32 -22.99
N ASP A 39 -0.56 1.76 -23.05
CA ASP A 39 -0.89 0.56 -23.84
C ASP A 39 0.02 -0.65 -23.51
N GLN A 40 0.25 -0.86 -22.23
CA GLN A 40 0.98 -2.01 -21.72
C GLN A 40 0.03 -3.16 -21.42
N LYS A 41 0.51 -4.39 -21.64
CA LYS A 41 -0.17 -5.57 -21.04
C LYS A 41 0.06 -5.56 -19.54
N ILE A 42 -1.02 -5.66 -18.79
CA ILE A 42 -1.00 -5.57 -17.35
C ILE A 42 -1.77 -6.73 -16.70
N ILE A 43 -1.51 -6.95 -15.41
CA ILE A 43 -2.18 -8.02 -14.67
C ILE A 43 -3.70 -7.88 -14.68
N PHE A 44 -4.23 -6.66 -14.71
CA PHE A 44 -5.68 -6.40 -14.76
C PHE A 44 -6.36 -6.91 -16.03
N ASP A 45 -5.62 -7.14 -17.11
CA ASP A 45 -6.15 -7.71 -18.37
C ASP A 45 -6.58 -9.16 -18.21
N GLN A 46 -6.14 -9.84 -17.15
CA GLN A 46 -6.55 -11.22 -16.85
C GLN A 46 -7.91 -11.29 -16.13
N PHE A 47 -8.51 -10.16 -15.78
CA PHE A 47 -9.72 -10.07 -14.97
C PHE A 47 -10.90 -9.53 -15.79
N ASP A 48 -11.24 -10.20 -16.88
CA ASP A 48 -12.42 -9.88 -17.68
C ASP A 48 -13.69 -10.10 -16.87
N GLY A 49 -14.62 -9.11 -16.90
CA GLY A 49 -15.86 -9.16 -16.14
C GLY A 49 -15.72 -8.82 -14.65
N TYR A 50 -14.54 -8.51 -14.18
CA TYR A 50 -14.30 -8.04 -12.81
C TYR A 50 -14.41 -6.52 -12.71
N GLU A 51 -14.95 -6.03 -11.57
CA GLU A 51 -14.79 -4.62 -11.19
C GLU A 51 -13.31 -4.36 -10.89
N LYS A 52 -12.73 -3.35 -11.52
CA LYS A 52 -11.31 -2.99 -11.39
C LYS A 52 -11.18 -1.76 -10.52
N LEU A 53 -10.43 -1.87 -9.42
CA LEU A 53 -10.42 -0.89 -8.35
C LEU A 53 -8.99 -0.50 -7.97
N TYR A 54 -8.77 0.79 -7.72
CA TYR A 54 -7.55 1.30 -7.15
C TYR A 54 -7.86 2.21 -5.96
N PHE A 55 -7.25 1.93 -4.82
CA PHE A 55 -7.44 2.68 -3.56
C PHE A 55 -6.12 3.26 -3.09
N LEU A 56 -6.12 4.53 -2.69
CA LEU A 56 -5.01 5.18 -2.00
C LEU A 56 -5.52 6.29 -1.09
N GLY A 57 -4.78 6.62 -0.04
CA GLY A 57 -5.18 7.64 0.94
C GLY A 57 -5.12 9.07 0.42
N GLY A 58 -4.19 9.36 -0.45
CA GLY A 58 -3.94 10.70 -1.02
C GLY A 58 -4.40 10.84 -2.45
N SER A 59 -3.65 11.64 -3.24
CA SER A 59 -3.98 11.93 -4.64
C SER A 59 -3.25 11.00 -5.61
N ALA A 60 -3.98 10.37 -6.50
CA ALA A 60 -3.43 9.54 -7.59
C ALA A 60 -2.65 10.37 -8.63
N ASN A 61 -2.74 11.69 -8.60
CA ASN A 61 -1.95 12.56 -9.47
C ASN A 61 -0.46 12.59 -9.08
N TRP A 62 -0.14 12.21 -7.83
CA TRP A 62 1.25 12.09 -7.43
C TRP A 62 2.01 11.15 -8.36
N ALA A 63 3.20 11.57 -8.80
CA ALA A 63 4.06 10.84 -9.74
C ALA A 63 3.35 10.34 -11.02
N ASN A 64 2.19 10.91 -11.38
CA ASN A 64 1.38 10.50 -12.52
C ASN A 64 0.86 9.05 -12.44
N ILE A 65 0.64 8.53 -11.24
CA ILE A 65 0.11 7.15 -11.05
C ILE A 65 -1.25 7.01 -11.72
N ARG A 66 -2.14 8.02 -11.59
CA ARG A 66 -3.41 8.05 -12.32
C ARG A 66 -3.24 7.82 -13.82
N GLY A 67 -2.28 8.53 -14.42
CA GLY A 67 -2.02 8.40 -15.87
C GLY A 67 -1.63 6.98 -16.25
N VAL A 68 -0.75 6.33 -15.49
CA VAL A 68 -0.36 4.93 -15.72
C VAL A 68 -1.55 3.99 -15.62
N PHE A 69 -2.35 4.11 -14.57
CA PHE A 69 -3.48 3.22 -14.38
C PHE A 69 -4.57 3.43 -15.44
N GLN A 70 -5.01 4.67 -15.65
CA GLN A 70 -6.09 4.98 -16.61
C GLN A 70 -5.71 4.76 -18.07
N SER A 71 -4.42 4.88 -18.42
CA SER A 71 -3.95 4.60 -19.79
C SER A 71 -3.85 3.11 -20.10
N ASN A 72 -3.88 2.26 -19.09
CA ASN A 72 -3.67 0.82 -19.26
C ASN A 72 -4.84 -0.02 -18.75
N ILE A 73 -5.76 0.52 -17.94
CA ILE A 73 -6.85 -0.23 -17.34
C ILE A 73 -8.18 0.41 -17.74
N ASN A 74 -8.94 -0.31 -18.56
CA ASN A 74 -10.30 0.09 -18.90
C ASN A 74 -11.22 -0.09 -17.70
N ASP A 75 -12.19 0.83 -17.54
CA ASP A 75 -13.23 0.80 -16.51
C ASP A 75 -12.71 0.82 -15.06
N LEU A 76 -11.47 1.32 -14.84
CA LEU A 76 -10.89 1.44 -13.53
C LEU A 76 -11.61 2.50 -12.69
N LYS A 77 -12.06 2.12 -11.51
CA LYS A 77 -12.54 3.03 -10.47
C LYS A 77 -11.38 3.37 -9.52
N ILE A 78 -11.09 4.65 -9.39
CA ILE A 78 -10.05 5.17 -8.48
C ILE A 78 -10.74 5.79 -7.27
N TYR A 79 -10.38 5.31 -6.09
CA TYR A 79 -10.77 5.83 -4.79
C TYR A 79 -9.56 6.52 -4.15
N GLU A 80 -9.64 7.81 -3.96
CA GLU A 80 -8.56 8.68 -3.51
C GLU A 80 -9.09 9.80 -2.61
N GLU A 81 -8.26 10.73 -2.18
CA GLU A 81 -8.71 11.92 -1.46
C GLU A 81 -9.87 12.61 -2.22
N GLY A 82 -10.91 13.00 -1.47
CA GLY A 82 -12.17 13.52 -2.04
C GLY A 82 -13.18 12.46 -2.49
N SER A 83 -12.79 11.17 -2.58
CA SER A 83 -13.72 10.05 -2.82
C SER A 83 -14.30 9.47 -1.53
N TYR A 84 -13.66 9.74 -0.40
CA TYR A 84 -14.03 9.21 0.90
C TYR A 84 -14.91 10.16 1.68
N VAL A 85 -15.73 9.62 2.58
CA VAL A 85 -16.49 10.44 3.56
C VAL A 85 -15.54 11.03 4.60
N ILE A 86 -14.42 10.36 4.86
CA ILE A 86 -13.39 10.80 5.80
C ILE A 86 -12.54 11.86 5.11
N GLU A 87 -12.56 13.08 5.65
CA GLU A 87 -11.80 14.22 5.14
C GLU A 87 -10.50 14.46 5.93
N ASP A 88 -10.39 13.89 7.15
CA ASP A 88 -9.24 14.08 8.03
C ASP A 88 -8.00 13.37 7.49
N ARG A 89 -7.07 14.16 7.00
CA ARG A 89 -5.76 13.67 6.55
C ARG A 89 -4.88 13.36 7.75
N ALA A 90 -4.24 12.20 7.74
CA ALA A 90 -3.20 11.88 8.72
C ALA A 90 -1.93 12.70 8.47
N ASP A 91 -1.58 12.91 7.20
CA ASP A 91 -0.44 13.71 6.76
C ASP A 91 -0.53 14.10 5.28
N VAL A 92 0.62 14.37 4.65
CA VAL A 92 0.73 14.73 3.23
C VAL A 92 0.30 13.63 2.28
N TRP A 93 0.20 12.39 2.75
CA TRP A 93 -0.18 11.21 1.97
C TRP A 93 -1.68 10.89 2.04
N GLY A 94 -2.47 11.69 2.76
CA GLY A 94 -3.91 11.54 2.84
C GLY A 94 -4.41 10.91 4.13
N ILE A 95 -5.48 10.13 4.03
CA ILE A 95 -6.03 9.37 5.16
C ILE A 95 -5.08 8.23 5.55
N ASP A 96 -5.11 7.83 6.82
CA ASP A 96 -4.26 6.72 7.30
C ASP A 96 -4.73 5.34 6.80
N ASP A 97 -3.86 4.34 6.91
CA ASP A 97 -4.11 2.99 6.38
C ASP A 97 -5.31 2.29 7.02
N TYR A 98 -5.65 2.60 8.29
CA TYR A 98 -6.84 2.05 8.93
C TYR A 98 -8.11 2.50 8.23
N ASP A 99 -8.20 3.81 7.97
CA ASP A 99 -9.36 4.39 7.28
C ASP A 99 -9.37 3.98 5.80
N LEU A 100 -8.22 3.88 5.15
CA LEU A 100 -8.10 3.37 3.79
C LEU A 100 -8.65 1.95 3.67
N PHE A 101 -8.25 1.03 4.56
CA PHE A 101 -8.77 -0.34 4.57
C PHE A 101 -10.25 -0.40 4.93
N LYS A 102 -10.72 0.48 5.81
CA LYS A 102 -12.14 0.58 6.15
C LYS A 102 -13.00 1.03 4.97
N GLU A 103 -12.53 2.02 4.20
CA GLU A 103 -13.23 2.50 3.00
C GLU A 103 -13.19 1.44 1.89
N SER A 104 -12.06 0.76 1.71
CA SER A 104 -11.95 -0.35 0.75
C SER A 104 -12.90 -1.50 1.10
N ASP A 105 -12.97 -1.90 2.37
CA ASP A 105 -13.86 -2.95 2.86
C ASP A 105 -15.34 -2.66 2.61
N LYS A 106 -15.77 -1.40 2.71
CA LYS A 106 -17.15 -1.01 2.35
C LYS A 106 -17.48 -1.39 0.90
N VAL A 107 -16.58 -1.03 -0.03
CA VAL A 107 -16.77 -1.32 -1.46
C VAL A 107 -16.74 -2.82 -1.72
N PHE A 108 -15.81 -3.56 -1.09
CA PHE A 108 -15.70 -5.01 -1.27
C PHE A 108 -16.94 -5.75 -0.76
N ARG A 109 -17.51 -5.31 0.37
CA ARG A 109 -18.77 -5.85 0.89
C ARG A 109 -19.96 -5.63 -0.06
N GLU A 110 -20.07 -4.44 -0.62
CA GLU A 110 -21.13 -4.11 -1.59
C GLU A 110 -21.02 -4.96 -2.86
N LEU A 111 -19.80 -5.14 -3.37
CA LEU A 111 -19.55 -6.00 -4.53
C LEU A 111 -19.84 -7.46 -4.23
N HIS A 112 -19.39 -7.97 -3.08
CA HIS A 112 -19.69 -9.32 -2.63
C HIS A 112 -21.19 -9.56 -2.48
N ALA A 113 -21.91 -8.66 -1.83
CA ALA A 113 -23.37 -8.75 -1.67
C ALA A 113 -24.13 -8.72 -3.01
N SER A 114 -23.54 -8.09 -4.03
CA SER A 114 -24.09 -8.02 -5.39
C SER A 114 -23.57 -9.13 -6.31
N ASN A 115 -22.82 -10.11 -5.79
CA ASN A 115 -22.16 -11.17 -6.55
C ASN A 115 -21.30 -10.65 -7.72
N LYS A 116 -20.65 -9.50 -7.54
CA LYS A 116 -19.75 -8.93 -8.52
C LYS A 116 -18.32 -9.27 -8.16
N PRO A 117 -17.58 -10.00 -9.00
CA PRO A 117 -16.17 -10.24 -8.78
C PRO A 117 -15.37 -8.94 -8.92
N PHE A 118 -14.27 -8.82 -8.19
CA PHE A 118 -13.42 -7.64 -8.23
C PHE A 118 -11.93 -7.99 -8.20
N VAL A 119 -11.13 -7.11 -8.77
CA VAL A 119 -9.68 -7.04 -8.58
C VAL A 119 -9.34 -5.65 -8.07
N ALA A 120 -8.58 -5.58 -6.99
CA ALA A 120 -8.27 -4.32 -6.33
C ALA A 120 -6.77 -4.18 -6.07
N TYR A 121 -6.24 -2.98 -6.30
CA TYR A 121 -4.93 -2.55 -5.84
C TYR A 121 -5.13 -1.54 -4.72
N VAL A 122 -4.67 -1.87 -3.51
CA VAL A 122 -4.75 -0.99 -2.33
C VAL A 122 -3.35 -0.56 -1.96
N GLN A 123 -3.07 0.74 -2.10
CA GLN A 123 -1.77 1.33 -1.84
C GLN A 123 -1.77 2.03 -0.48
N THR A 124 -1.09 1.44 0.50
CA THR A 124 -0.90 2.01 1.84
C THR A 124 0.20 3.06 1.87
N ALA A 125 0.17 3.96 2.84
CA ALA A 125 1.12 5.06 2.93
C ALA A 125 1.57 5.41 4.36
N THR A 126 0.90 4.96 5.42
CA THR A 126 1.25 5.35 6.81
C THR A 126 2.67 4.89 7.21
N ASN A 127 3.18 3.81 6.60
CA ASN A 127 4.57 3.37 6.80
C ASN A 127 5.60 4.18 5.98
N HIS A 128 5.21 5.30 5.40
CA HIS A 128 6.08 6.28 4.74
C HIS A 128 6.38 7.46 5.68
N ARG A 129 7.50 8.15 5.48
CA ARG A 129 7.77 9.42 6.19
C ARG A 129 6.64 10.43 5.94
N PRO A 130 6.16 11.13 6.95
CA PRO A 130 6.72 11.35 8.29
C PRO A 130 6.36 10.28 9.34
N PHE A 131 5.75 9.16 8.99
CA PHE A 131 5.33 8.07 9.90
C PHE A 131 4.22 8.52 10.87
N SER A 132 3.20 9.15 10.33
CA SER A 132 2.08 9.73 11.08
C SER A 132 1.09 8.66 11.50
N VAL A 133 1.29 8.09 12.69
CA VAL A 133 0.43 7.07 13.27
C VAL A 133 -0.61 7.74 14.18
N PRO A 134 -1.92 7.53 13.97
CA PRO A 134 -2.95 8.04 14.86
C PRO A 134 -2.86 7.42 16.26
N GLU A 135 -3.17 8.21 17.29
CA GLU A 135 -3.08 7.75 18.68
C GLU A 135 -4.18 6.76 19.08
N ASN A 136 -5.37 6.85 18.46
CA ASN A 136 -6.58 6.15 18.88
C ASN A 136 -7.33 5.54 17.70
N LYS A 137 -6.86 4.39 17.22
CA LYS A 137 -7.59 3.57 16.24
C LYS A 137 -7.86 2.19 16.83
N GLU A 138 -9.11 1.90 17.16
CA GLU A 138 -9.54 0.67 17.85
C GLU A 138 -8.66 0.38 19.09
N THR A 139 -7.99 -0.78 19.09
CA THR A 139 -7.12 -1.24 20.18
C THR A 139 -5.64 -0.94 19.94
N PHE A 140 -5.27 -0.32 18.81
CA PHE A 140 -3.89 0.02 18.57
C PHE A 140 -3.37 1.05 19.58
N ARG A 141 -2.16 0.81 20.09
CA ARG A 141 -1.46 1.74 20.97
C ARG A 141 -0.03 1.87 20.49
N PRO A 142 0.40 3.07 20.09
CA PRO A 142 1.80 3.33 19.78
C PRO A 142 2.69 3.06 20.98
N LEU A 143 3.88 2.54 20.74
CA LEU A 143 4.94 2.49 21.76
C LEU A 143 5.44 3.89 22.08
N THR A 144 5.86 4.06 23.32
CA THR A 144 6.49 5.28 23.83
C THR A 144 7.96 5.02 24.18
N GLU A 145 8.70 6.06 24.51
CA GLU A 145 10.09 5.94 25.00
C GLU A 145 10.21 5.14 26.30
N LYS A 146 9.09 4.91 27.02
CA LYS A 146 9.06 4.06 28.21
C LYS A 146 9.00 2.57 27.87
N ASP A 147 8.54 2.24 26.67
CA ASP A 147 8.35 0.85 26.22
C ASP A 147 9.59 0.27 25.53
N ILE A 148 10.41 1.12 24.94
CA ILE A 148 11.64 0.72 24.26
C ILE A 148 12.71 1.80 24.37
N ASP A 149 13.92 1.42 24.76
CA ASP A 149 15.05 2.32 24.80
C ASP A 149 15.69 2.52 23.41
N GLU A 150 16.38 3.63 23.24
CA GLU A 150 16.99 4.02 21.97
C GLU A 150 18.06 3.01 21.47
N VAL A 151 18.78 2.36 22.38
CA VAL A 151 19.80 1.39 22.01
C VAL A 151 19.19 0.13 21.44
N THR A 152 18.13 -0.35 22.06
CA THR A 152 17.34 -1.49 21.58
C THR A 152 16.69 -1.19 20.23
N LEU A 153 16.11 0.01 20.10
CA LEU A 153 15.50 0.46 18.85
C LEU A 153 16.51 0.46 17.69
N LYS A 154 17.68 1.05 17.90
CA LYS A 154 18.75 1.09 16.88
C LYS A 154 19.33 -0.29 16.56
N LYS A 155 19.49 -1.17 17.54
CA LYS A 155 19.93 -2.54 17.34
C LYS A 155 18.92 -3.37 16.52
N SER A 156 17.63 -3.03 16.62
CA SER A 156 16.57 -3.66 15.83
C SER A 156 16.48 -3.09 14.38
N GLY A 157 17.34 -2.16 14.03
CA GLY A 157 17.45 -1.59 12.68
C GLY A 157 16.60 -0.34 12.45
N PHE A 158 15.71 0.05 13.36
CA PHE A 158 14.87 1.21 13.18
C PHE A 158 15.63 2.53 13.41
N ILE A 159 15.30 3.53 12.60
CA ILE A 159 15.90 4.88 12.71
C ILE A 159 15.16 5.77 13.72
N SER A 160 13.90 5.44 14.04
CA SER A 160 13.08 6.18 14.99
C SER A 160 11.96 5.32 15.55
N LEU A 161 11.45 5.72 16.71
CA LEU A 161 10.27 5.11 17.33
C LEU A 161 9.02 5.30 16.45
N ALA A 162 8.90 6.43 15.76
CA ALA A 162 7.83 6.68 14.81
C ALA A 162 7.84 5.65 13.67
N GLN A 163 9.00 5.30 13.11
CA GLN A 163 9.12 4.26 12.08
C GLN A 163 8.70 2.89 12.60
N LEU A 164 9.13 2.50 13.80
CA LEU A 164 8.69 1.23 14.41
C LEU A 164 7.17 1.22 14.61
N ASN A 165 6.60 2.31 15.13
CA ASN A 165 5.16 2.41 15.31
C ASN A 165 4.39 2.36 13.99
N ALA A 166 4.90 2.97 12.93
CA ALA A 166 4.28 2.91 11.61
C ALA A 166 4.26 1.48 11.04
N LEU A 167 5.34 0.72 11.20
CA LEU A 167 5.37 -0.69 10.78
C LEU A 167 4.41 -1.54 11.62
N ARG A 168 4.37 -1.37 12.93
CA ARG A 168 3.41 -2.04 13.81
C ARG A 168 1.96 -1.68 13.46
N TYR A 169 1.74 -0.43 13.07
CA TYR A 169 0.41 0.04 12.66
C TYR A 169 -0.03 -0.58 11.33
N LEU A 170 0.87 -0.73 10.38
CA LEU A 170 0.59 -1.45 9.14
C LEU A 170 0.19 -2.90 9.41
N ASP A 171 0.94 -3.63 10.24
CA ASP A 171 0.64 -5.02 10.64
C ASP A 171 -0.74 -5.11 11.33
N PHE A 172 -1.01 -4.21 12.27
CA PHE A 172 -2.32 -4.10 12.92
C PHE A 172 -3.46 -3.87 11.92
N ASN A 173 -3.27 -2.97 10.96
CA ASN A 173 -4.28 -2.64 9.95
C ASN A 173 -4.56 -3.81 9.01
N VAL A 174 -3.53 -4.55 8.59
CA VAL A 174 -3.69 -5.79 7.82
C VAL A 174 -4.49 -6.82 8.62
N HIS A 175 -4.18 -7.01 9.90
CA HIS A 175 -4.95 -7.90 10.77
C HIS A 175 -6.43 -7.50 10.86
N VAL A 176 -6.71 -6.22 11.11
CA VAL A 176 -8.09 -5.70 11.21
C VAL A 176 -8.84 -5.86 9.87
N PHE A 177 -8.18 -5.57 8.76
CA PHE A 177 -8.74 -5.71 7.43
C PHE A 177 -9.13 -7.17 7.12
N LEU A 178 -8.22 -8.11 7.37
CA LEU A 178 -8.51 -9.54 7.15
C LEU A 178 -9.61 -10.07 8.09
N ARG A 179 -9.66 -9.59 9.33
CA ARG A 179 -10.77 -9.90 10.25
C ARG A 179 -12.10 -9.42 9.68
N ARG A 180 -12.19 -8.15 9.22
CA ARG A 180 -13.39 -7.60 8.58
C ARG A 180 -13.79 -8.37 7.34
N ALA A 181 -12.84 -8.76 6.50
CA ALA A 181 -13.10 -9.59 5.33
C ALA A 181 -13.77 -10.92 5.68
N LYS A 182 -13.32 -11.59 6.78
CA LYS A 182 -13.93 -12.81 7.29
C LYS A 182 -15.34 -12.56 7.81
N GLU A 183 -15.53 -11.53 8.63
CA GLU A 183 -16.85 -11.15 9.18
C GLU A 183 -17.84 -10.79 8.06
N SER A 184 -17.35 -10.24 6.97
CA SER A 184 -18.16 -9.84 5.79
C SER A 184 -18.36 -10.94 4.75
N GLY A 185 -17.74 -12.11 4.92
CA GLY A 185 -17.95 -13.31 4.13
C GLY A 185 -17.21 -13.38 2.79
N TYR A 186 -16.48 -12.33 2.37
CA TYR A 186 -15.73 -12.38 1.10
C TYR A 186 -14.32 -12.98 1.23
N TYR A 187 -13.83 -13.23 2.44
CA TYR A 187 -12.48 -13.73 2.68
C TYR A 187 -12.19 -15.04 1.96
N GLU A 188 -13.09 -16.04 2.08
CA GLU A 188 -12.89 -17.39 1.55
C GLU A 188 -12.85 -17.45 0.01
N ASN A 189 -13.39 -16.43 -0.65
CA ASN A 189 -13.43 -16.31 -2.11
C ASN A 189 -12.45 -15.26 -2.66
N THR A 190 -11.49 -14.82 -1.83
CA THR A 190 -10.55 -13.76 -2.20
C THR A 190 -9.11 -14.22 -2.01
N VAL A 191 -8.28 -13.95 -3.00
CA VAL A 191 -6.82 -14.08 -2.88
C VAL A 191 -6.26 -12.75 -2.43
N PHE A 192 -5.55 -12.76 -1.31
CA PHE A 192 -4.86 -11.57 -0.78
C PHE A 192 -3.37 -11.68 -1.08
N ALA A 193 -2.82 -10.71 -1.79
CA ALA A 193 -1.40 -10.60 -2.07
C ALA A 193 -0.83 -9.36 -1.38
N PHE A 194 0.13 -9.54 -0.48
CA PHE A 194 0.82 -8.45 0.21
C PHE A 194 2.28 -8.42 -0.22
N PHE A 195 2.76 -7.24 -0.59
CA PHE A 195 4.16 -7.05 -0.97
C PHE A 195 4.60 -5.62 -0.64
N GLY A 196 5.90 -5.45 -0.36
CA GLY A 196 6.49 -4.13 -0.23
C GLY A 196 6.83 -3.56 -1.60
N ASP A 197 6.56 -2.29 -1.81
CA ASP A 197 6.88 -1.60 -3.05
C ASP A 197 8.39 -1.31 -3.17
N HIS A 198 9.05 -0.99 -2.06
CA HIS A 198 10.51 -0.81 -1.96
C HIS A 198 10.97 -0.86 -0.50
N ASN A 199 12.27 -0.93 -0.30
CA ASN A 199 12.88 -0.90 1.03
C ASN A 199 12.74 0.49 1.66
N THR A 200 12.53 0.52 2.98
CA THR A 200 12.66 1.73 3.79
C THR A 200 14.08 1.90 4.31
N SER A 201 14.46 3.14 4.61
CA SER A 201 15.76 3.40 5.24
C SER A 201 15.79 2.81 6.65
N MET A 202 16.72 1.91 6.91
CA MET A 202 16.93 1.27 8.20
C MET A 202 18.41 1.33 8.58
N ASN A 203 18.70 1.23 9.86
CA ASN A 203 20.06 1.02 10.34
C ASN A 203 20.52 -0.40 9.96
N LYS A 204 21.73 -0.53 9.40
CA LYS A 204 22.30 -1.84 9.11
C LYS A 204 22.59 -2.58 10.40
N THR A 205 21.88 -3.66 10.65
CA THR A 205 22.15 -4.55 11.79
C THR A 205 23.33 -5.46 11.51
N GLU A 206 23.91 -6.07 12.55
CA GLU A 206 24.98 -7.05 12.37
C GLU A 206 24.50 -8.31 11.62
N ALA A 207 23.24 -8.69 11.78
CA ALA A 207 22.63 -9.78 11.00
C ALA A 207 22.60 -9.41 9.51
N PHE A 208 22.11 -8.21 9.17
CA PHE A 208 22.08 -7.72 7.79
C PHE A 208 23.48 -7.70 7.14
N LYS A 209 24.52 -7.21 7.87
CA LYS A 209 25.89 -7.16 7.36
C LYS A 209 26.51 -8.54 7.10
N LYS A 210 25.98 -9.59 7.71
CA LYS A 210 26.45 -10.98 7.48
C LYS A 210 25.76 -11.65 6.32
N GLU A 211 24.60 -11.18 5.94
CA GLU A 211 23.76 -11.79 4.90
C GLU A 211 23.92 -11.09 3.53
N PHE A 212 24.33 -9.83 3.53
CA PHE A 212 24.57 -8.96 2.38
C PHE A 212 25.91 -8.20 2.49
#